data_0968c224fd276c50f59927372c6f82b7
#
_entry.id   0968c224fd276c50f59927372c6f82b7
#
_cell.length_a   1.000
_cell.length_b   1.000
_cell.length_c   1.000
_cell.angle_alpha   90.00
_cell.angle_beta   90.00
_cell.angle_gamma   90.00
#
_symmetry.space_group_name_H-M   'P 1'
#
loop_
_entity.id
_entity.type
_entity.pdbx_description
1 polymer ?
#
loop_
_entity_poly.entity_id
_entity_poly.type
_entity_poly.pdbx_seq_one_letter_code
_entity_poly.pdbx_strand_id
1 'polypeptide(L)'
;MKKKNNRKLQLLLAALLMTSMEACAQFGGFGGFGGGMPDMSSMFPPVKHTKVEGFKSNLPIIYITTETALNAQKKVTAHMKCEGYDGPIGIKLRGNSSLSFNQKKYTIETRDDNGKERDVALLGMPAHSDWVLLAPYNDVSMLRDPLAFELWREMGHWGPRTTMVELVMDGEYHGIYIFCEAIKRGAERVNVSKLKKSDVKGRDLTGGYILRIDTYNEDDATFTSKVPGIGDGIMTSQITWSCIYPKKKNLQPEQFAYIQNFVDSMELVIQSDYFMDYEKGYAHYIDVPSFVDYFIHTELSLNADGYKRSAYFYKEKLHADGTGGKILAGPVWDYNLAYGNCNFCNANNIEAWCFEGGNTNPTPAFWQRLLQDPAFRKAVKTRYQELRKGILSTKHLYEYIDNHAKLVSQAIDRHFKEYPELLENGEGGSQFNPVAMFANYRVSSFDEEMKVLKKWLADRLAFLDKNIDRFDKDWEPRIQEPVEKKMQFNSFPGMPQGGFPGGGFPNMPSDGGFPF
;
A
#
# COMPACT_ATOMS: atom_id res chain seq x y z
N MET A 1 -1.10 40.55 -24.95
CA MET A 1 -1.48 39.35 -25.71
C MET A 1 -0.62 38.10 -25.43
N LYS A 2 0.66 38.21 -25.05
CA LYS A 2 1.53 37.02 -24.73
C LYS A 2 1.13 36.21 -23.47
N LYS A 3 0.55 36.85 -22.43
CA LYS A 3 0.12 36.15 -21.22
C LYS A 3 -1.11 35.24 -21.39
N LYS A 4 -2.01 35.53 -22.35
CA LYS A 4 -3.20 34.70 -22.59
C LYS A 4 -2.90 33.41 -23.36
N ASN A 5 -1.85 33.40 -24.19
CA ASN A 5 -1.47 32.19 -24.96
C ASN A 5 -0.75 31.15 -24.10
N ASN A 6 0.05 31.58 -23.10
CA ASN A 6 0.70 30.66 -22.18
C ASN A 6 -0.31 29.93 -21.26
N ARG A 7 -1.40 30.60 -20.88
CA ARG A 7 -2.46 29.98 -20.07
C ARG A 7 -3.23 28.89 -20.81
N LYS A 8 -3.52 29.11 -22.12
CA LYS A 8 -4.18 28.08 -22.94
C LYS A 8 -3.26 26.89 -23.23
N LEU A 9 -1.96 27.14 -23.42
CA LEU A 9 -0.97 26.09 -23.63
C LEU A 9 -0.75 25.27 -22.34
N GLN A 10 -0.72 25.94 -21.18
CA GLN A 10 -0.63 25.28 -19.87
C GLN A 10 -1.90 24.47 -19.53
N LEU A 11 -3.09 24.96 -19.89
CA LEU A 11 -4.35 24.23 -19.74
C LEU A 11 -4.44 23.04 -20.71
N LEU A 12 -3.91 23.16 -21.92
CA LEU A 12 -3.83 22.04 -22.87
C LEU A 12 -2.79 20.98 -22.40
N LEU A 13 -1.65 21.42 -21.87
CA LEU A 13 -0.66 20.51 -21.27
C LEU A 13 -1.20 19.86 -20.00
N ALA A 14 -1.93 20.59 -19.15
CA ALA A 14 -2.57 20.03 -17.97
C ALA A 14 -3.70 19.05 -18.32
N ALA A 15 -4.50 19.35 -19.35
CA ALA A 15 -5.51 18.43 -19.87
C ALA A 15 -4.89 17.21 -20.55
N LEU A 16 -3.81 17.37 -21.31
CA LEU A 16 -3.03 16.24 -21.88
C LEU A 16 -2.34 15.41 -20.78
N LEU A 17 -1.86 16.05 -19.70
CA LEU A 17 -1.26 15.37 -18.57
C LEU A 17 -2.32 14.70 -17.68
N MET A 18 -3.52 15.28 -17.52
CA MET A 18 -4.63 14.61 -16.84
C MET A 18 -5.14 13.40 -17.64
N THR A 19 -5.28 13.50 -18.96
CA THR A 19 -5.56 12.33 -19.81
C THR A 19 -4.40 11.34 -19.84
N SER A 20 -3.15 11.77 -19.69
CA SER A 20 -1.99 10.87 -19.53
C SER A 20 -1.90 10.30 -18.10
N MET A 21 -2.44 10.97 -17.07
CA MET A 21 -2.54 10.42 -15.70
C MET A 21 -3.74 9.48 -15.57
N GLU A 22 -4.87 9.75 -16.19
CA GLU A 22 -5.95 8.76 -16.37
C GLU A 22 -5.44 7.60 -17.23
N ALA A 23 -4.65 7.85 -18.28
CA ALA A 23 -3.96 6.82 -19.05
C ALA A 23 -2.84 6.14 -18.24
N CYS A 24 -2.08 6.83 -17.38
CA CYS A 24 -1.12 6.21 -16.46
C CYS A 24 -1.82 5.43 -15.34
N ALA A 25 -2.96 5.87 -14.85
CA ALA A 25 -3.82 5.11 -13.97
C ALA A 25 -4.53 3.96 -14.73
N GLN A 26 -4.98 4.19 -15.96
CA GLN A 26 -5.53 3.17 -16.86
C GLN A 26 -4.47 2.25 -17.45
N PHE A 27 -3.25 2.75 -17.70
CA PHE A 27 -2.15 1.98 -18.26
C PHE A 27 -1.20 1.45 -17.19
N GLY A 28 -1.63 1.18 -15.98
CA GLY A 28 -1.00 0.47 -14.83
C GLY A 28 0.45 0.02 -14.95
N GLY A 29 1.27 0.67 -15.72
CA GLY A 29 2.55 0.12 -16.04
C GLY A 29 3.46 0.99 -16.87
N PHE A 30 4.04 2.01 -16.26
CA PHE A 30 5.39 2.41 -16.67
C PHE A 30 6.47 1.55 -15.97
N GLY A 31 6.15 0.33 -15.59
CA GLY A 31 7.12 -0.65 -15.06
C GLY A 31 7.75 -1.54 -16.11
N GLY A 32 7.45 -1.35 -17.42
CA GLY A 32 8.00 -2.16 -18.51
C GLY A 32 9.05 -1.49 -19.40
N PHE A 33 9.21 -0.18 -19.27
CA PHE A 33 10.34 0.54 -19.84
C PHE A 33 11.06 1.21 -18.68
N GLY A 34 12.37 1.04 -18.54
CA GLY A 34 13.20 1.58 -17.46
C GLY A 34 13.24 3.12 -17.36
N GLY A 35 12.13 3.78 -17.59
CA GLY A 35 11.89 5.20 -17.38
C GLY A 35 11.00 5.35 -16.15
N GLY A 36 11.52 5.92 -15.06
CA GLY A 36 10.76 6.33 -13.90
C GLY A 36 9.56 7.20 -14.29
N MET A 37 8.56 7.32 -13.41
CA MET A 37 7.47 8.29 -13.61
C MET A 37 8.06 9.65 -13.96
N PRO A 38 7.44 10.39 -14.91
CA PRO A 38 7.89 11.75 -15.21
C PRO A 38 7.97 12.57 -13.92
N ASP A 39 9.01 13.35 -13.77
CA ASP A 39 9.18 14.25 -12.64
C ASP A 39 8.02 15.26 -12.63
N MET A 40 7.07 15.04 -11.74
CA MET A 40 5.89 15.91 -11.57
C MET A 40 6.17 17.05 -10.59
N SER A 41 7.39 17.19 -10.08
CA SER A 41 7.75 18.25 -9.12
C SER A 41 7.46 19.66 -9.66
N SER A 42 7.57 19.84 -11.01
CA SER A 42 7.20 21.10 -11.65
C SER A 42 5.70 21.42 -11.64
N MET A 43 4.84 20.45 -11.32
CA MET A 43 3.39 20.65 -11.20
C MET A 43 3.00 21.30 -9.87
N PHE A 44 3.86 21.17 -8.85
CA PHE A 44 3.64 21.74 -7.53
C PHE A 44 4.58 22.93 -7.36
N PRO A 45 4.07 24.16 -7.17
CA PRO A 45 4.93 25.29 -6.86
C PRO A 45 5.72 24.99 -5.58
N PRO A 46 7.03 25.28 -5.54
CA PRO A 46 7.85 24.99 -4.36
C PRO A 46 7.29 25.73 -3.15
N VAL A 47 7.11 25.02 -2.05
CA VAL A 47 6.72 25.60 -0.77
C VAL A 47 7.93 26.31 -0.16
N LYS A 48 7.73 27.53 0.31
CA LYS A 48 8.69 28.25 1.15
C LYS A 48 8.32 28.00 2.60
N HIS A 49 9.05 27.10 3.24
CA HIS A 49 8.79 26.72 4.62
C HIS A 49 8.98 27.89 5.61
N THR A 50 8.14 27.93 6.62
CA THR A 50 8.15 28.93 7.67
C THR A 50 9.30 28.65 8.63
N LYS A 51 10.22 29.62 8.82
CA LYS A 51 11.25 29.53 9.85
C LYS A 51 10.64 29.64 11.24
N VAL A 52 11.09 28.79 12.15
CA VAL A 52 10.57 28.75 13.52
C VAL A 52 11.69 28.72 14.55
N GLU A 53 11.52 29.50 15.62
CA GLU A 53 12.37 29.48 16.81
C GLU A 53 11.50 29.25 18.04
N GLY A 54 11.94 28.39 18.96
CA GLY A 54 11.20 28.10 20.19
C GLY A 54 9.80 27.55 19.93
N PHE A 55 9.64 26.75 18.88
CA PHE A 55 8.37 26.17 18.43
C PHE A 55 7.70 25.35 19.54
N LYS A 56 6.41 25.55 19.75
CA LYS A 56 5.60 24.83 20.73
C LYS A 56 4.36 24.25 20.09
N SER A 57 4.01 23.06 20.49
CA SER A 57 2.81 22.33 20.02
C SER A 57 2.19 21.51 21.15
N ASN A 58 0.91 21.15 20.98
CA ASN A 58 0.25 20.09 21.75
C ASN A 58 0.59 18.70 21.24
N LEU A 59 1.07 18.58 19.99
CA LEU A 59 1.61 17.34 19.42
C LEU A 59 3.09 17.22 19.75
N PRO A 60 3.64 15.99 19.86
CA PRO A 60 5.07 15.80 19.91
C PRO A 60 5.76 16.44 18.70
N ILE A 61 6.91 17.06 18.94
CA ILE A 61 7.69 17.72 17.88
C ILE A 61 8.91 16.85 17.58
N ILE A 62 9.15 16.62 16.29
CA ILE A 62 10.39 16.00 15.81
C ILE A 62 11.23 17.09 15.16
N TYR A 63 12.41 17.34 15.72
CA TYR A 63 13.42 18.22 15.13
C TYR A 63 14.43 17.33 14.38
N ILE A 64 14.70 17.68 13.12
CA ILE A 64 15.75 17.01 12.32
C ILE A 64 16.70 18.08 11.79
N THR A 65 18.00 17.84 11.95
CA THR A 65 19.04 18.67 11.34
C THR A 65 19.84 17.82 10.37
N THR A 66 19.94 18.28 9.12
CA THR A 66 20.64 17.59 8.05
C THR A 66 21.95 18.30 7.71
N GLU A 67 23.00 17.53 7.44
CA GLU A 67 24.28 18.07 6.99
C GLU A 67 24.42 18.03 5.46
N THR A 68 23.61 17.19 4.81
CA THR A 68 23.66 16.95 3.37
C THR A 68 22.27 16.81 2.79
N ALA A 69 22.11 17.12 1.51
CA ALA A 69 20.83 16.98 0.81
C ALA A 69 20.30 15.54 0.86
N LEU A 70 19.01 15.42 1.16
CA LEU A 70 18.32 14.13 1.22
C LEU A 70 18.06 13.58 -0.19
N ASN A 71 18.12 12.26 -0.31
CA ASN A 71 17.81 11.55 -1.55
C ASN A 71 17.01 10.26 -1.26
N ALA A 72 16.49 9.63 -2.29
CA ALA A 72 15.68 8.42 -2.15
C ALA A 72 16.52 7.11 -2.17
N GLN A 73 17.77 7.16 -2.64
CA GLN A 73 18.58 5.96 -2.88
C GLN A 73 19.21 5.44 -1.58
N LYS A 74 19.84 6.34 -0.80
CA LYS A 74 20.57 5.95 0.41
C LYS A 74 20.26 6.84 1.59
N LYS A 75 20.32 6.27 2.78
CA LYS A 75 20.23 7.03 4.02
C LYS A 75 21.50 7.89 4.17
N VAL A 76 21.31 9.17 4.48
CA VAL A 76 22.38 10.09 4.89
C VAL A 76 22.32 10.26 6.41
N THR A 77 23.44 10.64 7.02
CA THR A 77 23.50 10.95 8.45
C THR A 77 22.81 12.29 8.70
N ALA A 78 22.03 12.34 9.77
CA ALA A 78 21.37 13.53 10.29
C ALA A 78 21.27 13.40 11.81
N HIS A 79 20.80 14.44 12.46
CA HIS A 79 20.51 14.46 13.90
C HIS A 79 19.03 14.62 14.13
N MET A 80 18.44 13.81 15.01
CA MET A 80 17.03 13.91 15.39
C MET A 80 16.90 14.14 16.88
N LYS A 81 16.00 15.07 17.23
CA LYS A 81 15.59 15.31 18.61
C LYS A 81 14.07 15.26 18.70
N CYS A 82 13.58 14.43 19.60
CA CYS A 82 12.17 14.33 19.99
C CYS A 82 12.07 13.85 21.44
N GLU A 83 10.86 13.70 21.95
CA GLU A 83 10.66 13.11 23.28
C GLU A 83 11.28 11.70 23.34
N GLY A 84 12.18 11.52 24.31
CA GLY A 84 12.88 10.23 24.51
C GLY A 84 14.07 9.97 23.58
N TYR A 85 14.42 10.88 22.69
CA TYR A 85 15.57 10.73 21.80
C TYR A 85 16.25 12.06 21.46
N ASP A 86 17.57 12.05 21.56
CA ASP A 86 18.44 13.14 21.09
C ASP A 86 19.73 12.51 20.59
N GLY A 87 19.90 12.37 19.24
CA GLY A 87 21.04 11.61 18.71
C GLY A 87 21.04 11.42 17.20
N PRO A 88 22.06 10.68 16.70
CA PRO A 88 22.26 10.49 15.27
C PRO A 88 21.22 9.56 14.65
N ILE A 89 20.81 9.87 13.43
CA ILE A 89 19.91 9.05 12.60
C ILE A 89 20.49 8.86 11.19
N GLY A 90 20.01 7.80 10.53
CA GLY A 90 20.08 7.70 9.09
C GLY A 90 18.72 8.05 8.49
N ILE A 91 18.66 9.01 7.56
CA ILE A 91 17.42 9.45 6.95
C ILE A 91 17.50 9.43 5.43
N LYS A 92 16.40 9.08 4.76
CA LYS A 92 16.25 9.22 3.31
C LYS A 92 14.82 9.54 2.92
N LEU A 93 14.65 10.14 1.74
CA LEU A 93 13.35 10.26 1.10
C LEU A 93 12.74 8.88 0.82
N ARG A 94 11.42 8.80 0.90
CA ARG A 94 10.69 7.57 0.55
C ARG A 94 9.46 7.88 -0.27
N GLY A 95 9.03 6.90 -1.03
CA GLY A 95 7.85 6.95 -1.88
C GLY A 95 8.19 6.60 -3.32
N ASN A 96 7.18 6.60 -4.16
CA ASN A 96 7.30 6.52 -5.61
C ASN A 96 6.73 7.81 -6.21
N SER A 97 5.44 7.87 -6.56
CA SER A 97 4.77 9.09 -7.01
C SER A 97 4.82 10.23 -5.98
N SER A 98 4.74 9.90 -4.69
CA SER A 98 4.81 10.89 -3.59
C SER A 98 6.17 11.59 -3.46
N LEU A 99 7.21 11.15 -4.16
CA LEU A 99 8.48 11.90 -4.25
C LEU A 99 8.32 13.26 -4.94
N SER A 100 7.30 13.43 -5.79
CA SER A 100 6.99 14.71 -6.44
C SER A 100 6.22 15.69 -5.55
N PHE A 101 5.59 15.22 -4.45
CA PHE A 101 4.82 16.08 -3.56
C PHE A 101 5.69 17.06 -2.78
N ASN A 102 5.16 18.23 -2.41
CA ASN A 102 5.88 19.20 -1.59
C ASN A 102 6.19 18.66 -0.20
N GLN A 103 5.23 18.04 0.46
CA GLN A 103 5.47 17.39 1.74
C GLN A 103 6.03 15.97 1.52
N LYS A 104 7.32 15.80 1.82
CA LYS A 104 8.06 14.55 1.58
C LYS A 104 7.84 13.53 2.69
N LYS A 105 7.82 12.24 2.33
CA LYS A 105 7.85 11.10 3.27
C LYS A 105 9.31 10.70 3.54
N TYR A 106 9.60 10.22 4.76
CA TYR A 106 10.96 9.83 5.15
C TYR A 106 11.02 8.44 5.78
N THR A 107 12.11 7.73 5.52
CA THR A 107 12.54 6.57 6.30
C THR A 107 13.62 7.02 7.26
N ILE A 108 13.48 6.69 8.54
CA ILE A 108 14.41 7.03 9.62
C ILE A 108 14.96 5.76 10.23
N GLU A 109 16.23 5.79 10.60
CA GLU A 109 16.93 4.74 11.31
C GLU A 109 17.69 5.36 12.48
N THR A 110 17.29 5.03 13.70
CA THR A 110 18.03 5.48 14.89
C THR A 110 19.37 4.77 14.99
N ARG A 111 20.42 5.52 15.36
CA ARG A 111 21.81 5.07 15.36
C ARG A 111 22.50 5.36 16.68
N ASP A 112 23.57 4.63 16.96
CA ASP A 112 24.56 4.99 17.97
C ASP A 112 25.58 6.01 17.41
N ASP A 113 26.48 6.49 18.28
CA ASP A 113 27.52 7.46 17.89
C ASP A 113 28.55 6.88 16.88
N ASN A 114 28.56 5.58 16.69
CA ASN A 114 29.38 4.90 15.69
C ASN A 114 28.64 4.68 14.36
N GLY A 115 27.42 5.20 14.23
CA GLY A 115 26.57 5.07 13.05
C GLY A 115 25.92 3.70 12.86
N LYS A 116 25.92 2.82 13.87
CA LYS A 116 25.24 1.52 13.83
C LYS A 116 23.79 1.67 14.25
N GLU A 117 22.93 0.81 13.69
CA GLU A 117 21.52 0.69 14.08
C GLU A 117 21.40 0.52 15.61
N ARG A 118 20.52 1.31 16.22
CA ARG A 118 20.23 1.30 17.64
C ARG A 118 18.72 1.24 17.86
N ASP A 119 18.26 0.19 18.50
CA ASP A 119 16.86 0.07 18.88
C ASP A 119 16.52 1.06 20.01
N VAL A 120 15.51 1.88 19.81
CA VAL A 120 15.03 2.89 20.77
C VAL A 120 13.50 2.86 20.78
N ALA A 121 12.91 2.94 21.97
CA ALA A 121 11.47 3.18 22.13
C ALA A 121 11.20 4.67 21.88
N LEU A 122 10.30 4.99 20.95
CA LEU A 122 9.99 6.37 20.57
C LEU A 122 8.48 6.63 20.68
N LEU A 123 8.14 7.76 21.29
CA LEU A 123 6.76 8.27 21.33
C LEU A 123 5.72 7.23 21.75
N GLY A 124 6.06 6.43 22.78
CA GLY A 124 5.20 5.38 23.31
C GLY A 124 5.20 4.05 22.54
N MET A 125 5.94 3.97 21.44
CA MET A 125 6.05 2.74 20.64
C MET A 125 7.25 1.88 21.06
N PRO A 126 7.17 0.54 20.94
CA PRO A 126 8.24 -0.38 21.32
C PRO A 126 9.55 -0.13 20.56
N ALA A 127 10.66 -0.47 21.23
CA ALA A 127 12.00 -0.24 20.71
C ALA A 127 12.25 -0.93 19.36
N HIS A 128 12.76 -0.17 18.43
CA HIS A 128 13.26 -0.60 17.12
C HIS A 128 14.15 0.50 16.54
N SER A 129 14.97 0.16 15.54
CA SER A 129 15.78 1.16 14.84
C SER A 129 15.09 1.80 13.63
N ASP A 130 14.16 1.11 12.97
CA ASP A 130 13.51 1.57 11.74
C ASP A 130 12.14 2.22 11.98
N TRP A 131 11.98 3.46 11.52
CA TRP A 131 10.80 4.30 11.65
C TRP A 131 10.43 4.97 10.32
N VAL A 132 9.21 5.48 10.24
CA VAL A 132 8.72 6.19 9.05
C VAL A 132 8.00 7.47 9.46
N LEU A 133 8.26 8.55 8.73
CA LEU A 133 7.43 9.76 8.70
C LEU A 133 6.61 9.74 7.42
N LEU A 134 5.31 9.46 7.55
CA LEU A 134 4.35 9.56 6.46
C LEU A 134 3.83 11.00 6.39
N ALA A 135 3.88 11.56 5.19
CA ALA A 135 3.33 12.88 4.90
C ALA A 135 1.89 12.72 4.38
N PRO A 136 0.87 13.29 5.04
CA PRO A 136 -0.53 13.18 4.62
C PRO A 136 -0.90 14.19 3.53
N TYR A 137 0.02 14.51 2.62
CA TYR A 137 -0.14 15.61 1.65
C TYR A 137 -1.33 15.47 0.70
N ASN A 138 -1.76 14.25 0.40
CA ASN A 138 -2.94 13.98 -0.42
C ASN A 138 -4.13 13.45 0.41
N ASP A 139 -4.09 13.59 1.73
CA ASP A 139 -5.15 13.20 2.65
C ASP A 139 -5.42 14.34 3.65
N VAL A 140 -6.38 15.20 3.34
CA VAL A 140 -6.77 16.34 4.21
C VAL A 140 -7.16 15.89 5.60
N SER A 141 -7.69 14.68 5.74
CA SER A 141 -8.06 14.12 7.05
C SER A 141 -6.84 13.77 7.91
N MET A 142 -5.69 13.48 7.31
CA MET A 142 -4.48 12.95 7.96
C MET A 142 -4.73 11.64 8.74
N LEU A 143 -5.86 10.99 8.47
CA LEU A 143 -6.40 9.92 9.30
C LEU A 143 -6.48 8.57 8.59
N ARG A 144 -6.47 8.52 7.26
CA ARG A 144 -6.76 7.29 6.52
C ARG A 144 -5.78 6.16 6.79
N ASP A 145 -4.47 6.46 6.79
CA ASP A 145 -3.45 5.49 7.21
C ASP A 145 -3.58 5.11 8.71
N PRO A 146 -3.64 6.06 9.67
CA PRO A 146 -3.85 5.73 11.08
C PRO A 146 -5.11 4.90 11.36
N LEU A 147 -6.23 5.24 10.75
CA LEU A 147 -7.50 4.50 10.90
C LEU A 147 -7.37 3.05 10.40
N ALA A 148 -6.80 2.87 9.21
CA ALA A 148 -6.60 1.54 8.65
C ALA A 148 -5.69 0.69 9.53
N PHE A 149 -4.58 1.26 10.02
CA PHE A 149 -3.65 0.54 10.89
C PHE A 149 -4.26 0.21 12.26
N GLU A 150 -5.06 1.12 12.83
CA GLU A 150 -5.76 0.88 14.09
C GLU A 150 -6.76 -0.24 13.96
N LEU A 151 -7.66 -0.16 12.97
CA LEU A 151 -8.68 -1.20 12.75
C LEU A 151 -8.04 -2.58 12.55
N TRP A 152 -6.90 -2.65 11.83
CA TRP A 152 -6.18 -3.91 11.66
C TRP A 152 -5.63 -4.46 12.98
N ARG A 153 -5.13 -3.59 13.86
CA ARG A 153 -4.68 -4.00 15.20
C ARG A 153 -5.84 -4.45 16.08
N GLU A 154 -6.96 -3.72 16.05
CA GLU A 154 -8.17 -4.08 16.81
C GLU A 154 -8.78 -5.41 16.34
N MET A 155 -8.59 -5.78 15.07
CA MET A 155 -8.96 -7.12 14.55
C MET A 155 -8.07 -8.24 15.12
N GLY A 156 -6.98 -7.91 15.82
CA GLY A 156 -6.10 -8.89 16.49
C GLY A 156 -4.77 -9.15 15.76
N HIS A 157 -4.43 -8.36 14.76
CA HIS A 157 -3.22 -8.51 13.96
C HIS A 157 -2.16 -7.46 14.32
N TRP A 158 -0.91 -7.69 13.98
CA TRP A 158 0.08 -6.63 14.04
C TRP A 158 -0.11 -5.65 12.87
N GLY A 159 -0.25 -4.39 13.19
CA GLY A 159 -0.23 -3.26 12.26
C GLY A 159 0.64 -2.13 12.80
N PRO A 160 1.19 -1.23 11.96
CA PRO A 160 2.01 -0.13 12.42
C PRO A 160 1.28 0.74 13.45
N ARG A 161 1.90 0.98 14.62
CA ARG A 161 1.43 2.00 15.56
C ARG A 161 1.81 3.36 15.01
N THR A 162 1.00 4.36 15.29
CA THR A 162 1.17 5.71 14.77
C THR A 162 1.08 6.75 15.88
N THR A 163 1.80 7.86 15.69
CA THR A 163 1.69 9.06 16.52
C THR A 163 1.70 10.28 15.60
N MET A 164 0.71 11.16 15.78
CA MET A 164 0.69 12.45 15.08
C MET A 164 1.78 13.34 15.66
N VAL A 165 2.60 13.92 14.80
CA VAL A 165 3.73 14.78 15.20
C VAL A 165 3.78 16.02 14.32
N GLU A 166 4.46 17.06 14.78
CA GLU A 166 4.86 18.18 13.93
C GLU A 166 6.37 18.08 13.64
N LEU A 167 6.76 18.29 12.38
CA LEU A 167 8.14 18.22 11.94
C LEU A 167 8.75 19.60 11.77
N VAL A 168 9.90 19.81 12.39
CA VAL A 168 10.79 20.96 12.15
C VAL A 168 12.10 20.40 11.59
N MET A 169 12.45 20.78 10.37
CA MET A 169 13.68 20.33 9.71
C MET A 169 14.53 21.55 9.35
N ASP A 170 15.78 21.54 9.78
CA ASP A 170 16.76 22.62 9.54
C ASP A 170 16.25 24.01 9.98
N GLY A 171 15.45 24.05 11.06
CA GLY A 171 14.84 25.29 11.60
C GLY A 171 13.59 25.75 10.86
N GLU A 172 13.08 24.98 9.93
CA GLU A 172 11.88 25.27 9.14
C GLU A 172 10.74 24.29 9.49
N TYR A 173 9.50 24.81 9.52
CA TYR A 173 8.30 24.03 9.81
C TYR A 173 7.84 23.26 8.58
N HIS A 174 7.62 21.96 8.72
CA HIS A 174 7.21 21.07 7.64
C HIS A 174 5.79 20.48 7.83
N GLY A 175 5.03 20.99 8.78
CA GLY A 175 3.64 20.56 8.99
C GLY A 175 3.48 19.33 9.87
N ILE A 176 2.26 18.81 9.87
CA ILE A 176 1.88 17.58 10.58
C ILE A 176 2.34 16.36 9.80
N TYR A 177 2.86 15.37 10.52
CA TYR A 177 3.26 14.06 10.01
C TYR A 177 2.66 12.93 10.84
N ILE A 178 2.57 11.76 10.23
CA ILE A 178 2.27 10.51 10.91
C ILE A 178 3.60 9.80 11.14
N PHE A 179 4.11 9.82 12.37
CA PHE A 179 5.26 9.02 12.77
C PHE A 179 4.81 7.60 13.06
N CYS A 180 5.40 6.60 12.43
CA CYS A 180 4.92 5.24 12.55
C CYS A 180 6.04 4.19 12.47
N GLU A 181 5.70 3.01 12.90
CA GLU A 181 6.51 1.82 12.81
C GLU A 181 6.73 1.40 11.34
N ALA A 182 7.96 1.05 10.97
CA ALA A 182 8.23 0.40 9.70
C ALA A 182 7.83 -1.08 9.73
N ILE A 183 7.34 -1.61 8.61
CA ILE A 183 7.13 -3.07 8.46
C ILE A 183 8.49 -3.75 8.43
N LYS A 184 8.80 -4.45 9.49
CA LYS A 184 10.06 -5.19 9.72
C LYS A 184 9.79 -6.46 10.51
N ARG A 185 10.74 -7.39 10.46
CA ARG A 185 10.74 -8.53 11.34
C ARG A 185 11.11 -8.09 12.79
N GLY A 186 10.38 -8.54 13.75
CA GLY A 186 10.66 -8.29 15.18
C GLY A 186 9.57 -8.84 16.06
N ALA A 187 9.88 -9.07 17.35
CA ALA A 187 8.89 -9.54 18.31
C ALA A 187 7.71 -8.57 18.45
N GLU A 188 8.00 -7.26 18.40
CA GLU A 188 7.03 -6.17 18.48
C GLU A 188 6.65 -5.61 17.11
N ARG A 189 7.02 -6.29 16.03
CA ARG A 189 6.70 -5.99 14.63
C ARG A 189 6.05 -7.22 13.97
N VAL A 190 6.38 -7.52 12.72
CA VAL A 190 5.99 -8.79 12.11
C VAL A 190 6.79 -9.90 12.78
N ASN A 191 6.11 -10.63 13.67
CA ASN A 191 6.74 -11.62 14.52
C ASN A 191 6.91 -12.95 13.78
N VAL A 192 7.93 -13.00 12.92
CA VAL A 192 8.37 -14.23 12.27
C VAL A 192 9.79 -14.59 12.71
N SER A 193 10.11 -15.86 12.70
CA SER A 193 11.42 -16.40 13.06
C SER A 193 12.52 -15.76 12.22
N LYS A 194 13.71 -15.58 12.81
CA LYS A 194 14.88 -15.15 12.06
C LYS A 194 15.33 -16.26 11.12
N LEU A 195 15.31 -16.02 9.83
CA LEU A 195 15.87 -16.91 8.81
C LEU A 195 17.36 -16.62 8.65
N LYS A 196 18.21 -17.57 9.03
CA LYS A 196 19.67 -17.46 8.93
C LYS A 196 20.14 -17.94 7.55
N LYS A 197 21.32 -17.54 7.12
CA LYS A 197 21.93 -18.05 5.87
C LYS A 197 22.16 -19.57 5.88
N SER A 198 22.31 -20.17 7.07
CA SER A 198 22.46 -21.63 7.26
C SER A 198 21.16 -22.42 7.14
N ASP A 199 20.00 -21.74 7.18
CA ASP A 199 18.68 -22.36 7.27
C ASP A 199 18.18 -22.68 5.85
N VAL A 200 18.83 -23.64 5.19
CA VAL A 200 18.61 -24.01 3.78
C VAL A 200 17.93 -25.36 3.60
N LYS A 201 17.52 -26.01 4.70
CA LYS A 201 16.84 -27.33 4.66
C LYS A 201 15.97 -27.57 5.90
N GLY A 202 15.08 -28.55 5.79
CA GLY A 202 14.23 -29.00 6.89
C GLY A 202 13.26 -27.90 7.37
N ARG A 203 12.86 -27.97 8.62
CA ARG A 203 11.89 -27.02 9.20
C ARG A 203 12.39 -25.58 9.24
N ASP A 204 13.68 -25.36 9.41
CA ASP A 204 14.24 -24.01 9.49
C ASP A 204 14.14 -23.25 8.15
N LEU A 205 14.08 -23.95 7.01
CA LEU A 205 13.84 -23.38 5.69
C LEU A 205 12.40 -22.88 5.51
N THR A 206 11.43 -23.44 6.26
CA THR A 206 10.00 -23.31 5.95
C THR A 206 9.38 -21.94 6.29
N GLY A 207 10.10 -21.04 6.96
CA GLY A 207 9.51 -19.76 7.34
C GLY A 207 10.51 -18.73 7.81
N GLY A 208 9.97 -17.62 8.26
CA GLY A 208 10.73 -16.40 8.52
C GLY A 208 10.77 -15.52 7.28
N TYR A 209 9.67 -15.49 6.50
CA TYR A 209 9.55 -14.67 5.30
C TYR A 209 8.52 -13.56 5.48
N ILE A 210 8.82 -12.38 4.92
CA ILE A 210 7.84 -11.32 4.70
C ILE A 210 7.81 -11.05 3.21
N LEU A 211 6.63 -11.12 2.62
CA LEU A 211 6.35 -10.98 1.20
C LEU A 211 5.51 -9.74 0.94
N ARG A 212 5.52 -9.28 -0.30
CA ARG A 212 4.69 -8.18 -0.75
C ARG A 212 4.29 -8.37 -2.21
N ILE A 213 3.04 -8.09 -2.53
CA ILE A 213 2.61 -7.85 -3.91
C ILE A 213 2.71 -6.34 -4.14
N ASP A 214 3.52 -5.93 -5.12
CA ASP A 214 3.74 -4.53 -5.46
C ASP A 214 4.37 -4.41 -6.87
N THR A 215 4.64 -3.16 -7.29
CA THR A 215 5.49 -2.90 -8.46
C THR A 215 6.89 -3.44 -8.25
N TYR A 216 7.54 -3.82 -9.35
CA TYR A 216 8.93 -4.30 -9.34
C TYR A 216 9.86 -3.28 -8.65
N ASN A 217 10.74 -3.79 -7.78
CA ASN A 217 11.82 -3.05 -7.17
C ASN A 217 13.10 -3.87 -7.30
N GLU A 218 14.15 -3.29 -7.87
CA GLU A 218 15.44 -3.98 -8.09
C GLU A 218 16.15 -4.43 -6.80
N ASP A 219 15.88 -3.75 -5.69
CA ASP A 219 16.44 -4.07 -4.38
C ASP A 219 15.80 -5.31 -3.73
N ASP A 220 14.65 -5.75 -4.22
CA ASP A 220 13.92 -6.90 -3.70
C ASP A 220 14.22 -8.16 -4.54
N ALA A 221 14.08 -9.33 -3.90
CA ALA A 221 14.06 -10.60 -4.61
C ALA A 221 12.64 -10.86 -5.10
N THR A 222 12.42 -10.78 -6.42
CA THR A 222 11.10 -10.81 -7.04
C THR A 222 10.88 -12.06 -7.87
N PHE A 223 9.64 -12.52 -7.95
CA PHE A 223 9.17 -13.54 -8.88
C PHE A 223 7.76 -13.20 -9.36
N THR A 224 7.42 -13.72 -10.54
CA THR A 224 6.10 -13.52 -11.12
C THR A 224 5.19 -14.69 -10.76
N SER A 225 3.95 -14.40 -10.36
CA SER A 225 2.91 -15.40 -10.17
C SER A 225 2.69 -16.23 -11.44
N LYS A 226 2.46 -17.53 -11.27
CA LYS A 226 2.04 -18.43 -12.37
C LYS A 226 0.56 -18.28 -12.71
N VAL A 227 -0.22 -17.66 -11.82
CA VAL A 227 -1.63 -17.41 -12.03
C VAL A 227 -1.81 -15.94 -12.41
N PRO A 228 -2.42 -15.64 -13.56
CA PRO A 228 -2.71 -14.27 -13.95
C PRO A 228 -3.64 -13.59 -12.95
N GLY A 229 -3.45 -12.32 -12.75
CA GLY A 229 -4.40 -11.49 -12.00
C GLY A 229 -5.66 -11.20 -12.82
N ILE A 230 -6.71 -10.77 -12.15
CA ILE A 230 -7.99 -10.39 -12.73
C ILE A 230 -8.05 -8.87 -12.90
N GLY A 231 -8.40 -8.40 -14.11
CA GLY A 231 -8.58 -6.98 -14.40
C GLY A 231 -9.01 -6.75 -15.85
N ASP A 232 -9.69 -5.65 -16.11
CA ASP A 232 -10.19 -5.30 -17.46
C ASP A 232 -9.13 -4.57 -18.31
N GLY A 233 -7.90 -4.45 -17.81
CA GLY A 233 -6.82 -3.69 -18.46
C GLY A 233 -6.20 -4.41 -19.67
N ILE A 234 -5.77 -3.62 -20.66
CA ILE A 234 -5.02 -4.06 -21.85
C ILE A 234 -3.61 -4.54 -21.46
N MET A 235 -3.15 -4.19 -20.26
CA MET A 235 -1.80 -4.49 -19.77
C MET A 235 -1.76 -5.83 -19.03
N THR A 236 -0.57 -6.40 -19.01
CA THR A 236 -0.29 -7.73 -18.48
C THR A 236 -0.97 -8.00 -17.14
N SER A 237 -1.70 -9.09 -17.07
CA SER A 237 -2.30 -9.63 -15.84
C SER A 237 -1.26 -10.22 -14.86
N GLN A 238 0.01 -9.81 -14.97
CA GLN A 238 1.09 -10.34 -14.14
C GLN A 238 1.07 -9.78 -12.73
N ILE A 239 1.08 -10.68 -11.76
CA ILE A 239 1.26 -10.35 -10.35
C ILE A 239 2.74 -10.56 -9.99
N THR A 240 3.36 -9.53 -9.42
CA THR A 240 4.75 -9.59 -8.95
C THR A 240 4.79 -9.74 -7.44
N TRP A 241 5.36 -10.83 -6.98
CA TRP A 241 5.69 -11.07 -5.59
C TRP A 241 7.12 -10.63 -5.30
N SER A 242 7.32 -10.01 -4.15
CA SER A 242 8.63 -9.60 -3.64
C SER A 242 8.88 -10.23 -2.27
N CYS A 243 10.02 -10.88 -2.09
CA CYS A 243 10.52 -11.27 -0.78
C CYS A 243 11.31 -10.09 -0.20
N ILE A 244 10.72 -9.38 0.78
CA ILE A 244 11.34 -8.21 1.42
C ILE A 244 12.10 -8.55 2.70
N TYR A 245 11.81 -9.70 3.30
CA TYR A 245 12.59 -10.29 4.38
C TYR A 245 12.68 -11.82 4.17
N PRO A 246 13.89 -12.38 4.22
CA PRO A 246 15.21 -11.72 4.30
C PRO A 246 15.48 -10.76 3.13
N LYS A 247 16.30 -9.71 3.36
CA LYS A 247 16.72 -8.81 2.27
C LYS A 247 17.45 -9.61 1.18
N LYS A 248 17.30 -9.24 -0.09
CA LYS A 248 17.91 -9.90 -1.27
C LYS A 248 19.38 -10.32 -1.07
N LYS A 249 20.20 -9.43 -0.51
CA LYS A 249 21.64 -9.70 -0.24
C LYS A 249 21.91 -10.78 0.82
N ASN A 250 20.91 -11.14 1.61
CA ASN A 250 21.01 -12.15 2.68
C ASN A 250 20.24 -13.44 2.36
N LEU A 251 19.35 -13.40 1.38
CA LEU A 251 18.52 -14.52 0.94
C LEU A 251 19.40 -15.53 0.18
N GLN A 252 19.32 -16.81 0.58
CA GLN A 252 20.03 -17.88 -0.10
C GLN A 252 19.18 -18.42 -1.26
N PRO A 253 19.79 -19.00 -2.32
CA PRO A 253 19.06 -19.58 -3.45
C PRO A 253 18.00 -20.60 -3.04
N GLU A 254 18.30 -21.47 -2.08
CA GLU A 254 17.38 -22.50 -1.58
C GLU A 254 16.18 -21.87 -0.84
N GLN A 255 16.42 -20.80 -0.10
CA GLN A 255 15.38 -20.05 0.61
C GLN A 255 14.46 -19.34 -0.38
N PHE A 256 15.03 -18.74 -1.42
CA PHE A 256 14.24 -18.09 -2.47
C PHE A 256 13.42 -19.11 -3.27
N ALA A 257 14.04 -20.20 -3.67
CA ALA A 257 13.34 -21.28 -4.38
C ALA A 257 12.20 -21.88 -3.53
N TYR A 258 12.44 -22.08 -2.23
CA TYR A 258 11.41 -22.58 -1.32
C TYR A 258 10.20 -21.66 -1.27
N ILE A 259 10.41 -20.35 -1.00
CA ILE A 259 9.27 -19.43 -0.82
C ILE A 259 8.53 -19.19 -2.14
N GLN A 260 9.25 -19.11 -3.26
CA GLN A 260 8.63 -19.06 -4.58
C GLN A 260 7.77 -20.30 -4.86
N ASN A 261 8.32 -21.51 -4.68
CA ASN A 261 7.59 -22.75 -4.89
C ASN A 261 6.37 -22.89 -3.95
N PHE A 262 6.48 -22.38 -2.72
CA PHE A 262 5.36 -22.39 -1.78
C PHE A 262 4.22 -21.51 -2.26
N VAL A 263 4.52 -20.28 -2.71
CA VAL A 263 3.52 -19.34 -3.26
C VAL A 263 2.93 -19.90 -4.56
N ASP A 264 3.77 -20.40 -5.47
CA ASP A 264 3.31 -21.03 -6.71
C ASP A 264 2.34 -22.19 -6.42
N SER A 265 2.67 -23.04 -5.44
CA SER A 265 1.81 -24.18 -5.04
C SER A 265 0.50 -23.69 -4.42
N MET A 266 0.55 -22.68 -3.56
CA MET A 266 -0.64 -22.05 -2.98
C MET A 266 -1.58 -21.54 -4.07
N GLU A 267 -1.08 -20.76 -5.01
CA GLU A 267 -1.88 -20.16 -6.09
C GLU A 267 -2.46 -21.24 -7.01
N LEU A 268 -1.67 -22.24 -7.39
CA LEU A 268 -2.13 -23.33 -8.25
C LEU A 268 -3.17 -24.20 -7.55
N VAL A 269 -3.00 -24.51 -6.27
CA VAL A 269 -4.01 -25.24 -5.48
C VAL A 269 -5.31 -24.46 -5.38
N ILE A 270 -5.24 -23.16 -5.12
CA ILE A 270 -6.44 -22.32 -5.07
C ILE A 270 -7.19 -22.33 -6.43
N GLN A 271 -6.48 -22.43 -7.56
CA GLN A 271 -7.10 -22.51 -8.88
C GLN A 271 -7.57 -23.92 -9.28
N SER A 272 -7.18 -24.95 -8.54
CA SER A 272 -7.54 -26.34 -8.85
C SER A 272 -8.98 -26.70 -8.49
N ASP A 273 -9.45 -27.86 -9.01
CA ASP A 273 -10.79 -28.39 -8.70
C ASP A 273 -10.92 -28.88 -7.24
N TYR A 274 -9.78 -29.17 -6.59
CA TYR A 274 -9.72 -29.61 -5.19
C TYR A 274 -9.37 -28.50 -4.20
N PHE A 275 -9.54 -27.22 -4.59
CA PHE A 275 -9.14 -26.08 -3.74
C PHE A 275 -9.83 -26.07 -2.36
N MET A 276 -11.04 -26.61 -2.24
CA MET A 276 -11.79 -26.73 -0.98
C MET A 276 -11.46 -28.01 -0.19
N ASP A 277 -10.59 -28.89 -0.69
CA ASP A 277 -10.25 -30.13 0.00
C ASP A 277 -9.63 -29.82 1.36
N TYR A 278 -10.05 -30.54 2.41
CA TYR A 278 -9.62 -30.28 3.78
C TYR A 278 -8.12 -30.50 3.98
N GLU A 279 -7.54 -31.53 3.33
CA GLU A 279 -6.14 -31.91 3.52
C GLU A 279 -5.21 -31.25 2.49
N LYS A 280 -5.67 -31.05 1.26
CA LYS A 280 -4.85 -30.62 0.11
C LYS A 280 -5.21 -29.26 -0.42
N GLY A 281 -6.35 -28.70 0.00
CA GLY A 281 -6.85 -27.41 -0.47
C GLY A 281 -6.13 -26.21 0.13
N TYR A 282 -6.66 -25.04 -0.14
CA TYR A 282 -6.04 -23.77 0.23
C TYR A 282 -5.79 -23.60 1.74
N ALA A 283 -6.64 -24.20 2.59
CA ALA A 283 -6.49 -24.14 4.03
C ALA A 283 -5.20 -24.78 4.58
N HIS A 284 -4.53 -25.59 3.74
CA HIS A 284 -3.20 -26.10 4.04
C HIS A 284 -2.11 -25.02 3.88
N TYR A 285 -2.30 -24.07 2.98
CA TYR A 285 -1.30 -23.06 2.61
C TYR A 285 -1.50 -21.71 3.30
N ILE A 286 -2.74 -21.31 3.56
CA ILE A 286 -3.06 -20.00 4.12
C ILE A 286 -3.66 -20.09 5.52
N ASP A 287 -3.43 -19.08 6.33
CA ASP A 287 -4.17 -18.82 7.55
C ASP A 287 -5.51 -18.18 7.20
N VAL A 288 -6.56 -18.97 7.16
CA VAL A 288 -7.89 -18.53 6.69
C VAL A 288 -8.42 -17.34 7.49
N PRO A 289 -8.31 -17.28 8.84
CA PRO A 289 -8.75 -16.13 9.60
C PRO A 289 -8.10 -14.82 9.16
N SER A 290 -6.79 -14.80 8.93
CA SER A 290 -6.09 -13.60 8.49
C SER A 290 -6.51 -13.13 7.08
N PHE A 291 -6.82 -14.07 6.18
CA PHE A 291 -7.35 -13.74 4.85
C PHE A 291 -8.78 -13.21 4.93
N VAL A 292 -9.61 -13.73 5.83
CA VAL A 292 -10.96 -13.22 6.09
C VAL A 292 -10.92 -11.79 6.61
N ASP A 293 -10.08 -11.52 7.62
CA ASP A 293 -9.92 -10.17 8.18
C ASP A 293 -9.34 -9.19 7.16
N TYR A 294 -8.35 -9.63 6.36
CA TYR A 294 -7.77 -8.80 5.29
C TYR A 294 -8.80 -8.47 4.21
N PHE A 295 -9.65 -9.44 3.83
CA PHE A 295 -10.74 -9.22 2.90
C PHE A 295 -11.73 -8.17 3.44
N ILE A 296 -12.22 -8.35 4.66
CA ILE A 296 -13.17 -7.41 5.28
C ILE A 296 -12.58 -6.01 5.38
N HIS A 297 -11.31 -5.89 5.81
CA HIS A 297 -10.61 -4.63 5.96
C HIS A 297 -10.43 -3.90 4.62
N THR A 298 -10.02 -4.63 3.58
CA THR A 298 -9.81 -4.07 2.24
C THR A 298 -11.13 -3.66 1.60
N GLU A 299 -12.17 -4.48 1.73
CA GLU A 299 -13.49 -4.16 1.18
C GLU A 299 -14.19 -3.03 1.95
N LEU A 300 -14.01 -2.93 3.27
CA LEU A 300 -14.50 -1.79 4.04
C LEU A 300 -13.88 -0.49 3.53
N SER A 301 -12.57 -0.49 3.38
CA SER A 301 -11.81 0.74 3.05
C SER A 301 -11.90 1.14 1.58
N LEU A 302 -12.28 0.24 0.68
CA LEU A 302 -12.18 0.43 -0.78
C LEU A 302 -10.82 1.02 -1.18
N ASN A 303 -9.74 0.48 -0.64
CA ASN A 303 -8.39 0.94 -0.98
C ASN A 303 -8.12 0.66 -2.46
N ALA A 304 -7.84 1.71 -3.25
CA ALA A 304 -7.57 1.60 -4.68
C ALA A 304 -6.41 0.65 -5.00
N ASP A 305 -5.43 0.58 -4.11
CA ASP A 305 -4.27 -0.31 -4.18
C ASP A 305 -4.51 -1.67 -3.50
N GLY A 306 -5.65 -1.84 -2.87
CA GLY A 306 -6.01 -3.06 -2.15
C GLY A 306 -5.81 -4.32 -2.99
N TYR A 307 -5.22 -5.37 -2.40
CA TYR A 307 -4.81 -6.63 -3.03
C TYR A 307 -3.65 -6.55 -4.03
N LYS A 308 -3.39 -5.39 -4.65
CA LYS A 308 -2.59 -5.23 -5.88
C LYS A 308 -1.23 -4.61 -5.64
N ARG A 309 -1.17 -3.66 -4.70
CA ARG A 309 0.05 -2.90 -4.33
C ARG A 309 0.11 -2.74 -2.83
N SER A 310 1.32 -2.65 -2.32
CA SER A 310 1.55 -2.58 -0.87
C SER A 310 0.77 -3.65 -0.08
N ALA A 311 0.44 -4.78 -0.74
CA ALA A 311 -0.24 -5.91 -0.13
C ALA A 311 0.80 -6.85 0.47
N TYR A 312 0.87 -6.86 1.80
CA TYR A 312 1.86 -7.64 2.53
C TYR A 312 1.31 -8.99 2.98
N PHE A 313 2.25 -9.95 3.08
CA PHE A 313 2.01 -11.29 3.59
C PHE A 313 3.23 -11.73 4.37
N TYR A 314 3.07 -12.67 5.28
CA TYR A 314 4.21 -13.24 5.98
C TYR A 314 4.00 -14.72 6.30
N LYS A 315 5.10 -15.42 6.47
CA LYS A 315 5.09 -16.86 6.70
C LYS A 315 6.04 -17.21 7.85
N GLU A 316 5.47 -17.65 8.96
CA GLU A 316 6.25 -18.24 10.05
C GLU A 316 6.67 -19.67 9.69
N LYS A 317 7.75 -20.16 10.25
CA LYS A 317 8.21 -21.51 10.02
C LYS A 317 7.25 -22.54 10.63
N LEU A 318 7.28 -23.74 10.07
CA LEU A 318 6.57 -24.87 10.67
C LEU A 318 7.32 -25.33 11.93
N HIS A 319 6.68 -25.18 13.09
CA HIS A 319 7.20 -25.61 14.37
C HIS A 319 7.01 -27.12 14.59
N ALA A 320 7.70 -27.65 15.63
CA ALA A 320 7.63 -29.09 15.93
C ALA A 320 6.25 -29.53 16.43
N ASP A 321 5.49 -28.62 17.02
CA ASP A 321 4.12 -28.83 17.49
C ASP A 321 3.05 -28.71 16.38
N GLY A 322 3.49 -28.46 15.13
CA GLY A 322 2.60 -28.31 13.99
C GLY A 322 2.07 -26.90 13.78
N THR A 323 2.39 -25.94 14.63
CA THR A 323 2.00 -24.54 14.44
C THR A 323 2.87 -23.84 13.38
N GLY A 324 2.40 -22.72 12.84
CA GLY A 324 3.10 -22.00 11.78
C GLY A 324 2.95 -22.66 10.40
N GLY A 325 3.90 -22.40 9.52
CA GLY A 325 3.98 -23.03 8.18
C GLY A 325 3.04 -22.48 7.12
N LYS A 326 2.05 -21.66 7.47
CA LYS A 326 1.08 -21.05 6.55
C LYS A 326 1.45 -19.61 6.23
N ILE A 327 0.94 -19.10 5.11
CA ILE A 327 0.97 -17.67 4.79
C ILE A 327 -0.19 -16.97 5.48
N LEU A 328 0.12 -15.86 6.15
CA LEU A 328 -0.86 -14.93 6.72
C LEU A 328 -0.94 -13.69 5.84
N ALA A 329 -2.16 -13.17 5.63
CA ALA A 329 -2.38 -11.88 4.98
C ALA A 329 -2.11 -10.73 5.96
N GLY A 330 -1.60 -9.61 5.45
CA GLY A 330 -1.16 -8.47 6.26
C GLY A 330 0.36 -8.44 6.46
N PRO A 331 0.86 -7.40 7.19
CA PRO A 331 0.12 -6.26 7.71
C PRO A 331 -0.38 -5.31 6.61
N VAL A 332 -1.31 -4.42 6.98
CA VAL A 332 -1.83 -3.39 6.07
C VAL A 332 -0.88 -2.20 5.97
N TRP A 333 -0.85 -1.55 4.78
CA TRP A 333 0.03 -0.42 4.49
C TRP A 333 -0.49 0.42 3.33
N ASP A 334 -0.25 1.76 3.38
CA ASP A 334 -0.50 2.71 2.28
C ASP A 334 -1.99 2.88 1.96
N TYR A 335 -2.76 3.33 2.95
CA TYR A 335 -4.21 3.52 2.88
C TYR A 335 -4.64 4.98 2.64
N ASN A 336 -3.71 5.85 2.30
CA ASN A 336 -4.01 7.27 2.00
C ASN A 336 -4.99 7.45 0.82
N LEU A 337 -5.12 6.47 -0.08
CA LEU A 337 -6.09 6.43 -1.19
C LEU A 337 -7.35 5.62 -0.87
N ALA A 338 -7.58 5.27 0.38
CA ALA A 338 -8.76 4.54 0.84
C ALA A 338 -9.88 5.48 1.32
N TYR A 339 -10.99 4.90 1.75
CA TYR A 339 -12.13 5.59 2.37
C TYR A 339 -12.61 6.79 1.54
N GLY A 340 -12.79 6.58 0.23
CA GLY A 340 -13.30 7.58 -0.72
C GLY A 340 -12.29 8.61 -1.20
N ASN A 341 -11.04 8.54 -0.80
CA ASN A 341 -9.98 9.47 -1.24
C ASN A 341 -9.32 9.06 -2.56
N CYS A 342 -10.07 8.43 -3.46
CA CYS A 342 -9.56 7.99 -4.75
C CYS A 342 -10.68 7.93 -5.80
N ASN A 343 -10.41 8.34 -7.03
CA ASN A 343 -11.36 8.38 -8.14
C ASN A 343 -11.08 7.37 -9.25
N PHE A 344 -10.10 6.51 -9.07
CA PHE A 344 -9.78 5.42 -10.00
C PHE A 344 -9.98 4.04 -9.36
N CYS A 345 -9.89 2.97 -10.13
CA CYS A 345 -10.16 1.60 -9.71
C CYS A 345 -11.54 1.40 -9.05
N ASN A 346 -12.53 2.20 -9.41
CA ASN A 346 -13.87 2.23 -8.79
C ASN A 346 -13.87 2.54 -7.27
N ALA A 347 -12.76 3.04 -6.70
CA ALA A 347 -12.62 3.28 -5.27
C ALA A 347 -13.48 4.45 -4.74
N ASN A 348 -14.04 5.27 -5.63
CA ASN A 348 -15.05 6.29 -5.31
C ASN A 348 -16.50 5.76 -5.34
N ASN A 349 -16.72 4.56 -5.86
CA ASN A 349 -18.05 3.95 -5.92
C ASN A 349 -18.28 3.10 -4.67
N ILE A 350 -19.07 3.59 -3.74
CA ILE A 350 -19.42 2.92 -2.49
C ILE A 350 -19.96 1.50 -2.68
N GLU A 351 -20.59 1.22 -3.83
CA GLU A 351 -21.16 -0.08 -4.16
C GLU A 351 -20.17 -1.03 -4.87
N ALA A 352 -18.94 -0.59 -5.13
CA ALA A 352 -17.92 -1.42 -5.74
C ALA A 352 -17.31 -2.42 -4.76
N TRP A 353 -16.63 -3.43 -5.32
CA TRP A 353 -15.81 -4.39 -4.59
C TRP A 353 -14.38 -4.39 -5.14
N CYS A 354 -13.40 -4.26 -4.26
CA CYS A 354 -12.00 -4.24 -4.65
C CYS A 354 -11.56 -5.55 -5.30
N PHE A 355 -12.06 -6.68 -4.80
CA PHE A 355 -11.68 -8.01 -5.30
C PHE A 355 -12.16 -8.27 -6.74
N GLU A 356 -13.19 -7.57 -7.22
CA GLU A 356 -13.66 -7.71 -8.61
C GLU A 356 -12.65 -7.19 -9.64
N GLY A 357 -11.62 -6.49 -9.15
CA GLY A 357 -10.62 -5.87 -10.00
C GLY A 357 -11.11 -4.55 -10.57
N GLY A 358 -10.19 -3.76 -11.08
CA GLY A 358 -10.46 -2.47 -11.73
C GLY A 358 -9.59 -2.35 -12.98
N ASN A 359 -9.81 -1.29 -13.72
CA ASN A 359 -9.23 -1.08 -15.06
C ASN A 359 -7.70 -0.89 -15.08
N THR A 360 -7.01 -0.80 -13.93
CA THR A 360 -5.62 -0.35 -13.89
C THR A 360 -4.60 -1.39 -13.44
N ASN A 361 -4.89 -2.15 -12.40
CA ASN A 361 -3.98 -3.16 -11.88
C ASN A 361 -4.70 -4.48 -11.67
N PRO A 362 -4.08 -5.59 -12.05
CA PRO A 362 -4.69 -6.90 -11.87
C PRO A 362 -4.76 -7.24 -10.38
N THR A 363 -5.92 -7.69 -9.93
CA THR A 363 -6.11 -8.27 -8.59
C THR A 363 -5.72 -9.75 -8.63
N PRO A 364 -4.98 -10.28 -7.65
CA PRO A 364 -4.68 -11.71 -7.59
C PRO A 364 -5.94 -12.55 -7.65
N ALA A 365 -6.00 -13.50 -8.58
CA ALA A 365 -7.19 -14.31 -8.86
C ALA A 365 -7.66 -15.15 -7.67
N PHE A 366 -6.76 -15.46 -6.73
CA PHE A 366 -7.11 -16.26 -5.56
C PHE A 366 -8.15 -15.58 -4.66
N TRP A 367 -8.28 -14.26 -4.63
CA TRP A 367 -9.32 -13.59 -3.84
C TRP A 367 -10.73 -13.94 -4.33
N GLN A 368 -10.94 -13.94 -5.65
CA GLN A 368 -12.23 -14.35 -6.22
C GLN A 368 -12.47 -15.85 -6.03
N ARG A 369 -11.41 -16.66 -6.18
CA ARG A 369 -11.53 -18.10 -6.03
C ARG A 369 -11.88 -18.52 -4.60
N LEU A 370 -11.32 -17.88 -3.58
CA LEU A 370 -11.67 -18.12 -2.18
C LEU A 370 -13.17 -17.84 -1.91
N LEU A 371 -13.74 -16.82 -2.56
CA LEU A 371 -15.17 -16.54 -2.43
C LEU A 371 -16.09 -17.60 -3.08
N GLN A 372 -15.56 -18.50 -3.90
CA GLN A 372 -16.32 -19.65 -4.41
C GLN A 372 -16.53 -20.74 -3.36
N ASP A 373 -15.72 -20.76 -2.29
CA ASP A 373 -15.92 -21.69 -1.17
C ASP A 373 -17.03 -21.17 -0.23
N PRO A 374 -18.13 -21.93 -0.05
CA PRO A 374 -19.18 -21.59 0.91
C PRO A 374 -18.67 -21.42 2.35
N ALA A 375 -17.63 -22.18 2.75
CA ALA A 375 -17.07 -22.09 4.08
C ALA A 375 -16.32 -20.75 4.28
N PHE A 376 -15.57 -20.30 3.26
CA PHE A 376 -14.91 -18.99 3.28
C PHE A 376 -15.92 -17.84 3.34
N ARG A 377 -16.97 -17.87 2.48
CA ARG A 377 -18.04 -16.87 2.51
C ARG A 377 -18.72 -16.79 3.88
N LYS A 378 -19.05 -17.95 4.45
CA LYS A 378 -19.65 -18.04 5.79
C LYS A 378 -18.71 -17.44 6.85
N ALA A 379 -17.41 -17.68 6.77
CA ALA A 379 -16.43 -17.10 7.68
C ALA A 379 -16.39 -15.56 7.55
N VAL A 380 -16.34 -15.03 6.31
CA VAL A 380 -16.39 -13.59 6.03
C VAL A 380 -17.66 -12.96 6.63
N LYS A 381 -18.84 -13.53 6.36
CA LYS A 381 -20.11 -13.04 6.89
C LYS A 381 -20.13 -13.02 8.41
N THR A 382 -19.79 -14.15 9.03
CA THR A 382 -19.81 -14.30 10.50
C THR A 382 -18.87 -13.30 11.15
N ARG A 383 -17.64 -13.20 10.64
CA ARG A 383 -16.62 -12.28 11.17
C ARG A 383 -17.01 -10.83 10.97
N TYR A 384 -17.53 -10.46 9.80
CA TYR A 384 -18.03 -9.10 9.57
C TYR A 384 -19.13 -8.73 10.57
N GLN A 385 -20.13 -9.61 10.77
CA GLN A 385 -21.22 -9.36 11.71
C GLN A 385 -20.73 -9.24 13.16
N GLU A 386 -19.70 -9.98 13.52
CA GLU A 386 -19.04 -9.85 14.83
C GLU A 386 -18.35 -8.48 14.97
N LEU A 387 -17.53 -8.09 13.99
CA LEU A 387 -16.83 -6.81 13.97
C LEU A 387 -17.80 -5.62 13.99
N ARG A 388 -18.96 -5.73 13.30
CA ARG A 388 -20.02 -4.69 13.29
C ARG A 388 -20.62 -4.41 14.67
N LYS A 389 -20.56 -5.34 15.60
CA LYS A 389 -21.03 -5.15 16.98
C LYS A 389 -20.06 -4.33 17.85
N GLY A 390 -18.82 -4.19 17.44
CA GLY A 390 -17.74 -3.54 18.18
C GLY A 390 -16.89 -2.62 17.30
N ILE A 391 -15.78 -3.13 16.84
CA ILE A 391 -14.71 -2.41 16.11
C ILE A 391 -15.22 -1.65 14.89
N LEU A 392 -16.09 -2.26 14.10
CA LEU A 392 -16.69 -1.62 12.91
C LEU A 392 -18.06 -0.99 13.19
N SER A 393 -18.45 -0.78 14.46
CA SER A 393 -19.67 -0.02 14.73
C SER A 393 -19.49 1.45 14.29
N THR A 394 -20.55 2.05 13.77
CA THR A 394 -20.53 3.48 13.37
C THR A 394 -20.12 4.37 14.54
N LYS A 395 -20.56 4.02 15.77
CA LYS A 395 -20.20 4.75 16.98
C LYS A 395 -18.67 4.73 17.21
N HIS A 396 -18.06 3.54 17.20
CA HIS A 396 -16.63 3.38 17.44
C HIS A 396 -15.81 4.15 16.39
N LEU A 397 -16.13 4.00 15.11
CA LEU A 397 -15.44 4.71 14.02
C LEU A 397 -15.58 6.23 14.15
N TYR A 398 -16.76 6.74 14.53
CA TYR A 398 -16.98 8.16 14.70
C TYR A 398 -16.22 8.71 15.92
N GLU A 399 -16.18 7.98 17.02
CA GLU A 399 -15.40 8.34 18.21
C GLU A 399 -13.91 8.40 17.87
N TYR A 400 -13.40 7.46 17.08
CA TYR A 400 -12.00 7.48 16.62
C TYR A 400 -11.71 8.74 15.78
N ILE A 401 -12.58 9.06 14.81
CA ILE A 401 -12.45 10.26 13.97
C ILE A 401 -12.50 11.55 14.82
N ASP A 402 -13.45 11.65 15.77
CA ASP A 402 -13.61 12.82 16.62
C ASP A 402 -12.41 13.02 17.57
N ASN A 403 -11.89 11.93 18.12
CA ASN A 403 -10.69 11.98 18.95
C ASN A 403 -9.47 12.44 18.15
N HIS A 404 -9.32 11.97 16.92
CA HIS A 404 -8.26 12.43 16.02
C HIS A 404 -8.40 13.92 15.69
N ALA A 405 -9.61 14.38 15.30
CA ALA A 405 -9.87 15.78 15.00
C ALA A 405 -9.52 16.68 16.20
N LYS A 406 -9.90 16.27 17.40
CA LYS A 406 -9.55 16.98 18.64
C LYS A 406 -8.03 17.00 18.88
N LEU A 407 -7.34 15.88 18.63
CA LEU A 407 -5.89 15.76 18.82
C LEU A 407 -5.13 16.77 17.96
N VAL A 408 -5.48 16.88 16.67
CA VAL A 408 -4.76 17.76 15.73
C VAL A 408 -5.27 19.21 15.71
N SER A 409 -6.35 19.53 16.39
CA SER A 409 -7.08 20.80 16.29
C SER A 409 -6.23 22.05 16.42
N GLN A 410 -5.21 22.03 17.30
CA GLN A 410 -4.32 23.19 17.50
C GLN A 410 -3.21 23.30 16.45
N ALA A 411 -2.90 22.21 15.75
CA ALA A 411 -1.83 22.15 14.75
C ALA A 411 -2.36 22.34 13.32
N ILE A 412 -3.67 22.12 13.11
CA ILE A 412 -4.27 22.05 11.79
C ILE A 412 -4.17 23.35 11.01
N ASP A 413 -4.41 24.50 11.67
CA ASP A 413 -4.32 25.82 11.04
C ASP A 413 -2.88 26.12 10.58
N ARG A 414 -1.88 25.71 11.39
CA ARG A 414 -0.47 25.84 11.02
C ARG A 414 -0.13 25.00 9.81
N HIS A 415 -0.65 23.77 9.77
CA HIS A 415 -0.43 22.87 8.65
C HIS A 415 -0.99 23.41 7.33
N PHE A 416 -2.24 23.89 7.32
CA PHE A 416 -2.85 24.44 6.11
C PHE A 416 -2.33 25.84 5.76
N LYS A 417 -1.74 26.56 6.71
CA LYS A 417 -0.99 27.77 6.38
C LYS A 417 0.31 27.45 5.67
N GLU A 418 0.95 26.31 6.00
CA GLU A 418 2.17 25.84 5.33
C GLU A 418 1.87 25.24 3.95
N TYR A 419 0.71 24.58 3.80
CA TYR A 419 0.25 23.92 2.56
C TYR A 419 -1.17 24.39 2.19
N PRO A 420 -1.34 25.67 1.82
CA PRO A 420 -2.67 26.22 1.52
C PRO A 420 -3.33 25.58 0.31
N GLU A 421 -2.55 25.02 -0.60
CA GLU A 421 -3.03 24.30 -1.79
C GLU A 421 -3.84 23.03 -1.49
N LEU A 422 -3.82 22.55 -0.26
CA LEU A 422 -4.58 21.35 0.14
C LEU A 422 -6.08 21.64 0.30
N LEU A 423 -6.46 22.88 0.52
CA LEU A 423 -7.85 23.30 0.64
C LEU A 423 -8.34 24.04 -0.61
N GLU A 424 -9.65 24.00 -0.87
CA GLU A 424 -10.27 24.61 -2.07
C GLU A 424 -10.03 26.11 -2.16
N ASN A 425 -10.07 26.80 -1.03
CA ASN A 425 -9.97 28.26 -0.92
C ASN A 425 -8.56 28.75 -0.58
N GLY A 426 -7.55 27.88 -0.58
CA GLY A 426 -6.17 28.23 -0.24
C GLY A 426 -5.51 29.14 -1.30
N GLU A 427 -4.61 30.01 -0.88
CA GLU A 427 -3.81 30.86 -1.78
C GLU A 427 -2.96 29.97 -2.70
N GLY A 428 -3.16 30.09 -4.02
CA GLY A 428 -2.50 29.27 -5.03
C GLY A 428 -3.29 28.03 -5.48
N GLY A 429 -4.42 27.75 -4.86
CA GLY A 429 -5.11 26.47 -4.83
C GLY A 429 -6.03 26.12 -5.99
N SER A 430 -6.01 26.77 -7.13
CA SER A 430 -7.03 26.45 -8.15
C SER A 430 -6.57 25.52 -9.28
N GLN A 431 -5.28 25.24 -9.44
CA GLN A 431 -4.81 24.43 -10.59
C GLN A 431 -4.19 23.09 -10.22
N PHE A 432 -3.59 22.93 -9.03
CA PHE A 432 -2.88 21.69 -8.66
C PHE A 432 -3.10 21.34 -7.19
N ASN A 433 -4.34 21.04 -6.82
CA ASN A 433 -4.62 20.46 -5.50
C ASN A 433 -4.30 18.95 -5.53
N PRO A 434 -3.36 18.44 -4.73
CA PRO A 434 -2.97 17.03 -4.74
C PRO A 434 -4.12 16.10 -4.31
N VAL A 435 -5.06 16.57 -3.49
CA VAL A 435 -6.26 15.81 -3.14
C VAL A 435 -7.16 15.66 -4.35
N ALA A 436 -7.42 16.73 -5.09
CA ALA A 436 -8.28 16.70 -6.27
C ALA A 436 -7.71 15.89 -7.45
N MET A 437 -6.41 15.59 -7.45
CA MET A 437 -5.81 14.68 -8.43
C MET A 437 -6.25 13.23 -8.23
N PHE A 438 -6.49 12.84 -7.00
CA PHE A 438 -6.80 11.46 -6.62
C PHE A 438 -8.26 11.27 -6.18
N ALA A 439 -8.92 12.31 -5.68
CA ALA A 439 -10.31 12.29 -5.24
C ALA A 439 -11.21 13.12 -6.15
N ASN A 440 -12.50 12.76 -6.22
CA ASN A 440 -13.52 13.51 -6.98
C ASN A 440 -14.13 14.67 -6.19
N TYR A 441 -13.53 15.05 -5.08
CA TYR A 441 -14.05 16.12 -4.25
C TYR A 441 -12.94 17.04 -3.80
N ARG A 442 -13.34 18.22 -3.34
CA ARG A 442 -12.49 19.19 -2.65
C ARG A 442 -13.22 19.64 -1.42
N VAL A 443 -12.49 20.03 -0.41
CA VAL A 443 -13.02 20.55 0.83
C VAL A 443 -12.41 21.91 1.11
N SER A 444 -13.21 22.78 1.74
CA SER A 444 -12.80 24.12 2.11
C SER A 444 -12.18 24.20 3.52
N SER A 445 -12.33 23.12 4.29
CA SER A 445 -11.83 23.04 5.66
C SER A 445 -11.62 21.60 6.13
N PHE A 446 -10.84 21.44 7.18
CA PHE A 446 -10.64 20.17 7.87
C PHE A 446 -11.97 19.62 8.44
N ASP A 447 -12.82 20.48 9.00
CA ASP A 447 -14.12 20.06 9.55
C ASP A 447 -15.06 19.51 8.47
N GLU A 448 -14.98 20.06 7.26
CA GLU A 448 -15.71 19.51 6.11
C GLU A 448 -15.19 18.12 5.73
N GLU A 449 -13.88 17.92 5.70
CA GLU A 449 -13.26 16.63 5.45
C GLU A 449 -13.70 15.57 6.47
N MET A 450 -13.76 15.91 7.76
CA MET A 450 -14.25 15.00 8.80
C MET A 450 -15.69 14.58 8.55
N LYS A 451 -16.55 15.46 8.06
CA LYS A 451 -17.94 15.14 7.69
C LYS A 451 -18.01 14.24 6.46
N VAL A 452 -17.18 14.52 5.44
CA VAL A 452 -17.07 13.69 4.23
C VAL A 452 -16.65 12.27 4.59
N LEU A 453 -15.60 12.12 5.39
CA LEU A 453 -15.09 10.80 5.81
C LEU A 453 -16.14 10.01 6.63
N LYS A 454 -16.79 10.67 7.59
CA LYS A 454 -17.87 10.04 8.38
C LYS A 454 -19.04 9.58 7.51
N LYS A 455 -19.47 10.44 6.58
CA LYS A 455 -20.54 10.10 5.65
C LYS A 455 -20.16 8.92 4.78
N TRP A 456 -18.98 8.95 4.21
CA TRP A 456 -18.48 7.86 3.36
C TRP A 456 -18.47 6.52 4.11
N LEU A 457 -17.94 6.50 5.34
CA LEU A 457 -17.94 5.30 6.18
C LEU A 457 -19.35 4.79 6.49
N ALA A 458 -20.28 5.69 6.82
CA ALA A 458 -21.66 5.30 7.10
C ALA A 458 -22.33 4.67 5.87
N ASP A 459 -22.16 5.29 4.70
CA ASP A 459 -22.74 4.81 3.44
C ASP A 459 -22.10 3.46 3.03
N ARG A 460 -20.78 3.31 3.19
CA ARG A 460 -20.06 2.06 2.89
C ARG A 460 -20.50 0.92 3.81
N LEU A 461 -20.61 1.18 5.10
CA LEU A 461 -21.12 0.19 6.06
C LEU A 461 -22.56 -0.22 5.74
N ALA A 462 -23.42 0.74 5.39
CA ALA A 462 -24.81 0.45 5.00
C ALA A 462 -24.88 -0.42 3.74
N PHE A 463 -23.96 -0.23 2.79
CA PHE A 463 -23.83 -1.09 1.62
C PHE A 463 -23.37 -2.49 2.02
N LEU A 464 -22.30 -2.61 2.82
CA LEU A 464 -21.75 -3.90 3.24
C LEU A 464 -22.77 -4.68 4.11
N ASP A 465 -23.48 -4.00 5.00
CA ASP A 465 -24.53 -4.62 5.84
C ASP A 465 -25.60 -5.33 5.00
N LYS A 466 -25.92 -4.79 3.82
CA LYS A 466 -26.92 -5.36 2.89
C LYS A 466 -26.34 -6.42 1.95
N ASN A 467 -25.04 -6.32 1.63
CA ASN A 467 -24.47 -7.05 0.50
C ASN A 467 -23.38 -8.05 0.90
N ILE A 468 -23.01 -8.15 2.18
CA ILE A 468 -22.01 -9.14 2.61
C ILE A 468 -22.45 -10.59 2.35
N ASP A 469 -23.75 -10.81 2.19
CA ASP A 469 -24.39 -12.09 1.88
C ASP A 469 -24.58 -12.35 0.39
N ARG A 470 -24.31 -11.36 -0.48
CA ARG A 470 -24.58 -11.48 -1.92
C ARG A 470 -23.85 -12.66 -2.57
N PHE A 471 -22.68 -12.99 -2.05
CA PHE A 471 -21.88 -14.10 -2.57
C PHE A 471 -22.53 -15.48 -2.39
N ASP A 472 -23.53 -15.59 -1.49
CA ASP A 472 -24.25 -16.84 -1.26
C ASP A 472 -25.34 -17.10 -2.30
N LYS A 473 -25.81 -16.09 -3.04
CA LYS A 473 -27.03 -16.18 -3.85
C LYS A 473 -26.83 -15.94 -5.34
N ASP A 474 -26.08 -14.89 -5.71
CA ASP A 474 -26.10 -14.38 -7.08
C ASP A 474 -24.70 -14.06 -7.62
N TRP A 475 -23.62 -14.44 -6.90
CA TRP A 475 -22.28 -14.13 -7.37
C TRP A 475 -21.75 -15.21 -8.31
N GLU A 476 -21.57 -14.85 -9.58
CA GLU A 476 -20.86 -15.64 -10.56
C GLU A 476 -19.44 -15.09 -10.73
N PRO A 477 -18.39 -15.94 -10.65
CA PRO A 477 -17.04 -15.50 -10.91
C PRO A 477 -16.95 -14.98 -12.35
N ARG A 478 -16.27 -13.85 -12.55
CA ARG A 478 -15.92 -13.45 -13.93
C ARG A 478 -15.08 -14.55 -14.53
N ILE A 479 -15.62 -15.26 -15.49
CA ILE A 479 -14.86 -16.28 -16.24
C ILE A 479 -13.80 -15.52 -17.01
N GLN A 480 -12.52 -15.74 -16.64
CA GLN A 480 -11.41 -15.28 -17.48
C GLN A 480 -11.40 -16.08 -18.76
N GLU A 481 -11.66 -15.43 -19.89
CA GLU A 481 -11.29 -16.04 -21.15
C GLU A 481 -9.77 -16.25 -21.19
N PRO A 482 -9.29 -17.43 -21.67
CA PRO A 482 -7.87 -17.68 -21.81
C PRO A 482 -7.20 -16.52 -22.59
N VAL A 483 -6.04 -16.08 -22.12
CA VAL A 483 -5.27 -14.95 -22.68
C VAL A 483 -5.04 -15.12 -24.20
N GLU A 484 -4.99 -16.34 -24.71
CA GLU A 484 -4.86 -16.64 -26.14
C GLU A 484 -5.99 -16.09 -27.02
N LYS A 485 -7.20 -15.89 -26.50
CA LYS A 485 -8.31 -15.31 -27.26
C LYS A 485 -8.32 -13.77 -27.29
N LYS A 486 -7.63 -13.12 -26.37
CA LYS A 486 -7.56 -11.63 -26.31
C LYS A 486 -6.50 -11.05 -27.25
N MET A 487 -5.59 -11.86 -27.81
CA MET A 487 -4.56 -11.39 -28.76
C MET A 487 -5.01 -11.36 -30.24
N GLN A 488 -6.29 -11.30 -30.53
CA GLN A 488 -6.70 -10.88 -31.86
C GLN A 488 -6.50 -9.36 -31.94
N PHE A 489 -5.34 -8.96 -32.44
CA PHE A 489 -5.03 -7.59 -32.83
C PHE A 489 -6.12 -7.08 -33.78
N ASN A 490 -6.99 -6.23 -33.32
CA ASN A 490 -7.70 -5.34 -34.21
C ASN A 490 -6.65 -4.44 -34.85
N SER A 491 -6.33 -4.71 -36.11
CA SER A 491 -5.46 -3.89 -36.93
C SER A 491 -5.94 -2.44 -36.87
N PHE A 492 -5.13 -1.56 -36.29
CA PHE A 492 -5.35 -0.12 -36.42
C PHE A 492 -5.24 0.28 -37.88
N PRO A 493 -6.23 0.94 -38.47
CA PRO A 493 -6.10 1.48 -39.81
C PRO A 493 -5.06 2.60 -39.77
N GLY A 494 -3.88 2.36 -40.37
CA GLY A 494 -2.91 3.42 -40.61
C GLY A 494 -1.46 3.16 -40.24
N MET A 495 -1.06 1.94 -39.82
CA MET A 495 0.37 1.63 -39.67
C MET A 495 0.92 0.96 -40.94
N PRO A 496 2.10 1.37 -41.44
CA PRO A 496 2.74 0.72 -42.58
C PRO A 496 3.18 -0.71 -42.20
N GLN A 497 2.90 -1.68 -43.08
CA GLN A 497 3.43 -3.03 -42.96
C GLN A 497 4.95 -3.00 -43.22
N GLY A 498 5.75 -3.03 -42.16
CA GLY A 498 7.19 -3.24 -42.20
C GLY A 498 7.55 -4.45 -41.32
N GLY A 499 7.88 -5.57 -41.97
CA GLY A 499 8.25 -6.80 -41.28
C GLY A 499 9.56 -6.67 -40.51
N PHE A 500 9.60 -7.26 -39.31
CA PHE A 500 10.84 -7.48 -38.56
C PHE A 500 11.48 -8.81 -39.02
N PRO A 501 12.81 -8.88 -39.18
CA PRO A 501 13.49 -10.11 -39.59
C PRO A 501 13.49 -11.15 -38.47
N GLY A 502 13.33 -12.40 -38.87
CA GLY A 502 13.14 -13.56 -38.01
C GLY A 502 14.28 -13.85 -37.03
N GLY A 503 13.88 -14.32 -35.86
CA GLY A 503 14.70 -15.04 -34.91
C GLY A 503 13.84 -16.15 -34.32
N GLY A 504 14.11 -17.42 -34.77
CA GLY A 504 13.40 -18.59 -34.31
C GLY A 504 13.69 -18.92 -32.86
N PHE A 505 12.65 -19.33 -32.14
CA PHE A 505 12.77 -19.93 -30.81
C PHE A 505 13.25 -21.39 -30.91
N PRO A 506 14.17 -21.85 -30.06
CA PRO A 506 14.55 -23.28 -30.05
C PRO A 506 13.45 -24.14 -29.43
N ASN A 507 13.20 -25.30 -30.05
CA ASN A 507 12.30 -26.33 -29.59
C ASN A 507 12.64 -26.82 -28.17
N MET A 508 11.65 -26.87 -27.30
CA MET A 508 11.74 -27.64 -26.04
C MET A 508 11.32 -29.12 -26.33
N PRO A 509 12.03 -30.08 -25.76
CA PRO A 509 11.65 -31.49 -25.90
C PRO A 509 10.43 -31.79 -25.02
N SER A 510 9.51 -32.54 -25.58
CA SER A 510 8.48 -33.27 -24.87
C SER A 510 9.11 -34.52 -24.20
N ASP A 511 8.65 -34.82 -22.99
CA ASP A 511 8.89 -35.98 -22.15
C ASP A 511 9.80 -35.82 -20.94
N GLY A 512 9.16 -36.01 -19.78
CA GLY A 512 9.84 -36.13 -18.50
C GLY A 512 8.90 -36.01 -17.30
N GLY A 513 8.31 -37.13 -16.90
CA GLY A 513 7.46 -37.25 -15.72
C GLY A 513 8.19 -36.85 -14.44
N PHE A 514 7.45 -36.23 -13.52
CA PHE A 514 7.93 -35.88 -12.20
C PHE A 514 7.92 -37.09 -11.26
N PRO A 515 8.97 -37.28 -10.48
CA PRO A 515 8.91 -38.13 -9.29
C PRO A 515 8.47 -37.30 -8.07
N PHE A 516 7.73 -37.95 -7.19
CA PHE A 516 7.14 -37.50 -5.95
C PHE A 516 8.12 -36.89 -4.93
#